data_8d62faa5fdde87240b0be94a389522f4
#
_entry.id   8d62faa5fdde87240b0be94a389522f4
#
_cell.length_a   1.000
_cell.length_b   1.000
_cell.length_c   1.000
_cell.angle_alpha   90.00
_cell.angle_beta   90.00
_cell.angle_gamma   90.00
#
_symmetry.space_group_name_H-M   'P 1'
#
loop_
_entity.id
_entity.type
_entity.pdbx_description
1 polymer ?
#
loop_
_entity_poly.entity_id
_entity_poly.type
_entity_poly.pdbx_seq_one_letter_code
_entity_poly.pdbx_strand_id
1 'polypeptide(L)'
;RAITVMNNNDTEDDAEKKQEIDYEKTCWNLQSLFKSDDQWKKELKSFDKDTKELKNYIGKVTKSPTHLSFALNIKEKLDIRLNKLSAYVKLKQDTNKNSYKYLDMNDSMSKSYGNYMGICSDLELEILKLSNKDYKKIISNKNINRKYGAYLRDIRRNKVHYLDDKSEDILSKVSSISSLPSQVYELFRNMDRKTNLTPAQYASELESSDRENRKKAYQDELITYNDNINTIAGLIT
;
A
#
# COMPACT_ATOMS: atom_id res chain seq x y z
N ARG A 1 -21.07 -5.88 17.15
CA ARG A 1 -21.04 -7.00 18.11
C ARG A 1 -19.58 -7.36 18.31
N ALA A 2 -19.05 -7.08 19.51
CA ALA A 2 -17.71 -7.47 19.96
C ALA A 2 -17.68 -8.98 20.14
N ILE A 3 -16.65 -9.64 19.62
CA ILE A 3 -16.37 -11.04 19.94
C ILE A 3 -15.54 -11.02 21.21
N THR A 4 -16.21 -11.32 22.32
CA THR A 4 -15.56 -11.59 23.61
C THR A 4 -15.05 -13.02 23.58
N VAL A 5 -13.73 -13.21 23.55
CA VAL A 5 -13.11 -14.50 23.86
C VAL A 5 -13.05 -14.59 25.37
N MET A 6 -13.96 -15.36 25.97
CA MET A 6 -13.89 -15.70 27.38
C MET A 6 -12.87 -16.82 27.58
N ASN A 7 -11.76 -16.55 28.22
CA ASN A 7 -10.94 -17.55 28.89
C ASN A 7 -11.49 -17.72 30.30
N ASN A 8 -12.15 -18.83 30.57
CA ASN A 8 -12.53 -19.26 31.93
C ASN A 8 -11.30 -19.80 32.66
N ASN A 9 -10.63 -18.98 33.42
CA ASN A 9 -9.77 -19.33 34.55
C ASN A 9 -9.24 -18.04 35.22
N ASP A 10 -10.13 -17.19 35.72
CA ASP A 10 -9.74 -16.11 36.60
C ASP A 10 -10.30 -16.38 37.98
N THR A 11 -9.40 -16.69 38.91
CA THR A 11 -9.68 -16.70 40.34
C THR A 11 -9.97 -15.28 40.81
N GLU A 12 -11.04 -15.15 41.64
CA GLU A 12 -11.57 -13.91 42.18
C GLU A 12 -10.58 -13.20 43.12
N ASP A 13 -9.60 -12.44 42.65
CA ASP A 13 -8.95 -11.44 43.54
C ASP A 13 -8.14 -10.33 42.82
N ASP A 14 -8.11 -10.27 41.49
CA ASP A 14 -7.53 -9.15 40.79
C ASP A 14 -8.55 -8.49 39.84
N ALA A 15 -9.50 -7.80 40.42
CA ALA A 15 -10.36 -6.87 39.70
C ALA A 15 -9.56 -5.58 39.38
N GLU A 16 -8.48 -5.70 38.59
CA GLU A 16 -7.99 -4.57 37.87
C GLU A 16 -9.11 -4.09 36.92
N LYS A 17 -9.62 -2.90 37.19
CA LYS A 17 -10.59 -2.20 36.33
C LYS A 17 -10.05 -2.21 34.91
N LYS A 18 -10.47 -3.17 34.09
CA LYS A 18 -10.25 -3.10 32.64
C LYS A 18 -10.86 -1.77 32.20
N GLN A 19 -9.99 -0.81 31.93
CA GLN A 19 -10.38 0.49 31.42
C GLN A 19 -11.12 0.21 30.11
N GLU A 20 -12.41 0.51 30.09
CA GLU A 20 -13.25 0.35 28.90
C GLU A 20 -12.66 1.21 27.79
N ILE A 21 -12.10 0.56 26.74
CA ILE A 21 -11.45 1.26 25.66
C ILE A 21 -12.54 2.01 24.90
N ASP A 22 -12.48 3.33 24.93
CA ASP A 22 -13.35 4.19 24.13
C ASP A 22 -12.93 4.08 22.64
N TYR A 23 -13.51 3.12 21.94
CA TYR A 23 -13.21 2.84 20.54
C TYR A 23 -13.51 4.04 19.63
N GLU A 24 -14.43 4.93 19.97
CA GLU A 24 -14.70 6.14 19.18
C GLU A 24 -13.52 7.13 19.23
N LYS A 25 -12.79 7.16 20.36
CA LYS A 25 -11.62 8.03 20.52
C LYS A 25 -10.29 7.37 20.13
N THR A 26 -10.20 6.06 20.19
CA THR A 26 -8.94 5.32 20.01
C THR A 26 -8.83 4.61 18.68
N CYS A 27 -9.93 4.43 17.92
CA CYS A 27 -9.93 3.76 16.63
C CYS A 27 -10.12 4.74 15.47
N TRP A 28 -9.51 4.41 14.32
CA TRP A 28 -9.67 5.19 13.09
C TRP A 28 -11.13 5.17 12.62
N ASN A 29 -11.71 6.35 12.39
CA ASN A 29 -13.03 6.45 11.79
C ASN A 29 -12.97 6.22 10.28
N LEU A 30 -13.07 4.95 9.86
CA LEU A 30 -13.04 4.58 8.45
C LEU A 30 -14.25 5.07 7.64
N GLN A 31 -15.34 5.42 8.33
CA GLN A 31 -16.52 6.01 7.66
C GLN A 31 -16.23 7.41 7.10
N SER A 32 -15.18 8.09 7.58
CA SER A 32 -14.70 9.35 6.99
C SER A 32 -14.13 9.16 5.58
N LEU A 33 -13.64 7.96 5.26
CA LEU A 33 -13.16 7.59 3.94
C LEU A 33 -14.30 7.09 3.06
N PHE A 34 -14.98 6.02 3.48
CA PHE A 34 -16.16 5.44 2.82
C PHE A 34 -17.16 4.95 3.86
N LYS A 35 -18.43 5.27 3.66
CA LYS A 35 -19.52 4.89 4.59
C LYS A 35 -19.74 3.37 4.64
N SER A 36 -19.40 2.64 3.58
CA SER A 36 -19.55 1.20 3.49
C SER A 36 -18.60 0.59 2.44
N ASP A 37 -18.37 -0.72 2.53
CA ASP A 37 -17.61 -1.48 1.54
C ASP A 37 -18.25 -1.43 0.15
N ASP A 38 -19.57 -1.33 0.07
CA ASP A 38 -20.29 -1.20 -1.21
C ASP A 38 -20.05 0.18 -1.85
N GLN A 39 -19.95 1.24 -1.05
CA GLN A 39 -19.56 2.55 -1.55
C GLN A 39 -18.13 2.52 -2.09
N TRP A 40 -17.21 1.86 -1.38
CA TRP A 40 -15.84 1.67 -1.84
C TRP A 40 -15.79 0.89 -3.17
N LYS A 41 -16.54 -0.20 -3.29
CA LYS A 41 -16.63 -0.99 -4.54
C LYS A 41 -17.16 -0.17 -5.72
N LYS A 42 -18.16 0.66 -5.49
CA LYS A 42 -18.69 1.57 -6.52
C LYS A 42 -17.64 2.59 -6.95
N GLU A 43 -16.92 3.14 -5.99
CA GLU A 43 -15.84 4.10 -6.28
C GLU A 43 -14.67 3.45 -7.02
N LEU A 44 -14.27 2.23 -6.68
CA LEU A 44 -13.24 1.49 -7.41
C LEU A 44 -13.63 1.28 -8.89
N LYS A 45 -14.87 0.88 -9.15
CA LYS A 45 -15.38 0.75 -10.54
C LYS A 45 -15.37 2.08 -11.29
N SER A 46 -15.71 3.17 -10.63
CA SER A 46 -15.64 4.52 -11.21
C SER A 46 -14.20 4.93 -11.48
N PHE A 47 -13.30 4.63 -10.55
CA PHE A 47 -11.86 4.86 -10.72
C PHE A 47 -11.30 4.11 -11.95
N ASP A 48 -11.64 2.84 -12.13
CA ASP A 48 -11.22 2.05 -13.28
C ASP A 48 -11.75 2.61 -14.61
N LYS A 49 -12.98 3.15 -14.60
CA LYS A 49 -13.54 3.83 -15.78
C LYS A 49 -12.74 5.09 -16.14
N ASP A 50 -12.45 5.92 -15.16
CA ASP A 50 -11.74 7.18 -15.36
C ASP A 50 -10.24 6.95 -15.68
N THR A 51 -9.68 5.84 -15.19
CA THR A 51 -8.36 5.34 -15.59
C THR A 51 -8.29 5.03 -17.10
N LYS A 52 -9.34 4.45 -17.64
CA LYS A 52 -9.46 4.23 -19.11
C LYS A 52 -9.55 5.55 -19.89
N GLU A 53 -10.18 6.58 -19.30
CA GLU A 53 -10.19 7.91 -19.88
C GLU A 53 -8.77 8.49 -19.99
N LEU A 54 -7.97 8.39 -18.92
CA LEU A 54 -6.56 8.80 -18.96
C LEU A 54 -5.79 8.08 -20.06
N LYS A 55 -6.01 6.78 -20.24
CA LYS A 55 -5.39 5.98 -21.32
C LYS A 55 -5.65 6.56 -22.70
N ASN A 56 -6.81 7.15 -22.96
CA ASN A 56 -7.16 7.76 -24.25
C ASN A 56 -6.30 8.98 -24.63
N TYR A 57 -5.60 9.56 -23.63
CA TYR A 57 -4.66 10.67 -23.85
C TYR A 57 -3.26 10.19 -24.20
N ILE A 58 -2.90 8.94 -23.92
CA ILE A 58 -1.57 8.39 -24.27
C ILE A 58 -1.38 8.44 -25.80
N GLY A 59 -0.21 8.85 -26.23
CA GLY A 59 0.12 9.12 -27.64
C GLY A 59 -0.34 10.52 -28.13
N LYS A 60 -0.95 11.31 -27.25
CA LYS A 60 -1.45 12.66 -27.59
C LYS A 60 -0.99 13.74 -26.61
N VAL A 61 -0.46 13.38 -25.44
CA VAL A 61 -0.15 14.35 -24.37
C VAL A 61 0.92 15.36 -24.79
N THR A 62 1.82 14.98 -25.67
CA THR A 62 2.90 15.83 -26.17
C THR A 62 2.50 16.71 -27.36
N LYS A 63 1.31 16.49 -27.95
CA LYS A 63 0.83 17.27 -29.11
C LYS A 63 0.60 18.74 -28.81
N SER A 64 0.17 19.08 -27.59
CA SER A 64 -0.01 20.45 -27.19
C SER A 64 0.03 20.60 -25.65
N PRO A 65 0.39 21.81 -25.13
CA PRO A 65 0.31 22.10 -23.72
C PRO A 65 -1.07 21.82 -23.11
N THR A 66 -2.14 22.01 -23.87
CA THR A 66 -3.51 21.76 -23.42
C THR A 66 -3.76 20.29 -23.20
N HIS A 67 -3.36 19.39 -24.12
CA HIS A 67 -3.52 17.94 -23.95
C HIS A 67 -2.75 17.43 -22.71
N LEU A 68 -1.51 17.90 -22.55
CA LEU A 68 -0.72 17.57 -21.37
C LEU A 68 -1.42 18.03 -20.07
N SER A 69 -1.90 19.27 -20.05
CA SER A 69 -2.58 19.82 -18.87
C SER A 69 -3.85 19.03 -18.50
N PHE A 70 -4.63 18.59 -19.49
CA PHE A 70 -5.80 17.75 -19.24
C PHE A 70 -5.40 16.37 -18.71
N ALA A 71 -4.43 15.70 -19.31
CA ALA A 71 -3.96 14.39 -18.84
C ALA A 71 -3.43 14.46 -17.42
N LEU A 72 -2.61 15.47 -17.10
CA LEU A 72 -2.07 15.66 -15.75
C LEU A 72 -3.17 16.02 -14.73
N ASN A 73 -4.19 16.75 -15.12
CA ASN A 73 -5.32 17.05 -14.24
C ASN A 73 -6.16 15.81 -13.94
N ILE A 74 -6.37 14.92 -14.93
CA ILE A 74 -7.03 13.63 -14.70
C ILE A 74 -6.18 12.77 -13.78
N LYS A 75 -4.87 12.67 -14.04
CA LYS A 75 -3.93 11.92 -13.19
C LYS A 75 -3.99 12.40 -11.74
N GLU A 76 -3.90 13.69 -11.48
CA GLU A 76 -3.96 14.27 -10.14
C GLU A 76 -5.24 13.87 -9.37
N LYS A 77 -6.40 13.92 -10.05
CA LYS A 77 -7.66 13.48 -9.47
C LYS A 77 -7.68 11.99 -9.17
N LEU A 78 -7.10 11.19 -10.06
CA LEU A 78 -6.99 9.75 -9.87
C LEU A 78 -6.02 9.41 -8.75
N ASP A 79 -4.89 10.10 -8.59
CA ASP A 79 -3.95 9.91 -7.48
C ASP A 79 -4.62 10.11 -6.12
N ILE A 80 -5.42 11.17 -5.97
CA ILE A 80 -6.17 11.44 -4.73
C ILE A 80 -7.15 10.30 -4.43
N ARG A 81 -7.89 9.84 -5.43
CA ARG A 81 -8.86 8.75 -5.28
C ARG A 81 -8.18 7.42 -4.99
N LEU A 82 -7.07 7.13 -5.66
CA LEU A 82 -6.25 5.95 -5.44
C LEU A 82 -5.78 5.86 -3.99
N ASN A 83 -5.23 6.95 -3.47
CA ASN A 83 -4.77 7.00 -2.08
C ASN A 83 -5.91 6.73 -1.09
N LYS A 84 -7.08 7.30 -1.33
CA LYS A 84 -8.27 7.09 -0.50
C LYS A 84 -8.78 5.65 -0.55
N LEU A 85 -8.84 5.05 -1.76
CA LEU A 85 -9.26 3.67 -1.98
C LEU A 85 -8.29 2.68 -1.31
N SER A 86 -6.99 2.89 -1.49
CA SER A 86 -5.94 2.04 -0.92
C SER A 86 -5.90 2.12 0.60
N ALA A 87 -5.99 3.34 1.17
CA ALA A 87 -6.01 3.52 2.61
C ALA A 87 -7.19 2.80 3.28
N TYR A 88 -8.39 2.90 2.70
CA TYR A 88 -9.56 2.22 3.26
C TYR A 88 -9.38 0.70 3.32
N VAL A 89 -8.98 0.08 2.22
CA VAL A 89 -8.85 -1.38 2.15
C VAL A 89 -7.73 -1.89 3.04
N LYS A 90 -6.61 -1.18 3.08
CA LYS A 90 -5.47 -1.54 3.95
C LYS A 90 -5.86 -1.47 5.41
N LEU A 91 -6.49 -0.39 5.86
CA LEU A 91 -6.94 -0.24 7.24
C LEU A 91 -8.01 -1.27 7.61
N LYS A 92 -8.91 -1.63 6.69
CA LYS A 92 -9.87 -2.74 6.90
C LYS A 92 -9.17 -4.08 7.06
N GLN A 93 -8.17 -4.36 6.23
CA GLN A 93 -7.39 -5.59 6.33
C GLN A 93 -6.58 -5.64 7.63
N ASP A 94 -6.04 -4.53 8.10
CA ASP A 94 -5.31 -4.44 9.37
C ASP A 94 -6.21 -4.72 10.59
N THR A 95 -7.51 -4.40 10.52
CA THR A 95 -8.47 -4.75 11.58
C THR A 95 -8.81 -6.25 11.63
N ASN A 96 -8.73 -6.96 10.50
CA ASN A 96 -8.99 -8.40 10.43
C ASN A 96 -8.25 -9.02 9.24
N LYS A 97 -7.01 -9.45 9.48
CA LYS A 97 -6.11 -10.03 8.45
C LYS A 97 -6.63 -11.36 7.87
N ASN A 98 -7.46 -12.08 8.61
CA ASN A 98 -8.02 -13.37 8.20
C ASN A 98 -9.35 -13.25 7.44
N SER A 99 -9.84 -12.03 7.19
CA SER A 99 -11.09 -11.83 6.48
C SER A 99 -10.92 -12.06 4.98
N TYR A 100 -11.47 -13.14 4.44
CA TYR A 100 -11.50 -13.40 3.00
C TYR A 100 -12.09 -12.24 2.20
N LYS A 101 -13.07 -11.54 2.76
CA LYS A 101 -13.68 -10.36 2.14
C LYS A 101 -12.66 -9.23 1.96
N TYR A 102 -11.82 -8.98 2.95
CA TYR A 102 -10.83 -7.90 2.86
C TYR A 102 -9.62 -8.30 2.02
N LEU A 103 -9.29 -9.58 1.97
CA LEU A 103 -8.31 -10.12 1.02
C LEU A 103 -8.78 -9.91 -0.43
N ASP A 104 -10.03 -10.26 -0.76
CA ASP A 104 -10.63 -10.06 -2.10
C ASP A 104 -10.68 -8.57 -2.49
N MET A 105 -11.02 -7.69 -1.53
CA MET A 105 -10.99 -6.25 -1.76
C MET A 105 -9.57 -5.74 -2.04
N ASN A 106 -8.56 -6.25 -1.33
CA ASN A 106 -7.17 -5.89 -1.55
C ASN A 106 -6.65 -6.37 -2.90
N ASP A 107 -7.04 -7.58 -3.34
CA ASP A 107 -6.70 -8.11 -4.66
C ASP A 107 -7.33 -7.28 -5.78
N SER A 108 -8.59 -6.88 -5.60
CA SER A 108 -9.27 -5.99 -6.54
C SER A 108 -8.58 -4.63 -6.62
N MET A 109 -8.17 -4.08 -5.48
CA MET A 109 -7.41 -2.83 -5.41
C MET A 109 -6.05 -2.95 -6.10
N SER A 110 -5.33 -4.04 -5.86
CA SER A 110 -4.01 -4.29 -6.44
C SER A 110 -4.07 -4.38 -7.97
N LYS A 111 -5.11 -5.00 -8.52
CA LYS A 111 -5.35 -5.05 -9.97
C LYS A 111 -5.60 -3.64 -10.55
N SER A 112 -6.47 -2.86 -9.93
CA SER A 112 -6.77 -1.49 -10.37
C SER A 112 -5.55 -0.59 -10.24
N TYR A 113 -4.77 -0.74 -9.16
CA TYR A 113 -3.50 -0.05 -8.95
C TYR A 113 -2.49 -0.35 -10.06
N GLY A 114 -2.27 -1.64 -10.36
CA GLY A 114 -1.33 -2.06 -11.42
C GLY A 114 -1.71 -1.50 -12.79
N ASN A 115 -3.01 -1.55 -13.14
CA ASN A 115 -3.50 -0.98 -14.39
C ASN A 115 -3.28 0.54 -14.46
N TYR A 116 -3.56 1.26 -13.39
CA TYR A 116 -3.36 2.70 -13.32
C TYR A 116 -1.87 3.07 -13.41
N MET A 117 -1.01 2.38 -12.66
CA MET A 117 0.44 2.63 -12.68
C MET A 117 1.06 2.35 -14.04
N GLY A 118 0.58 1.34 -14.77
CA GLY A 118 0.99 1.09 -16.15
C GLY A 118 0.69 2.29 -17.06
N ILE A 119 -0.51 2.87 -16.95
CA ILE A 119 -0.88 4.06 -17.75
C ILE A 119 -0.07 5.29 -17.32
N CYS A 120 0.23 5.45 -16.03
CA CYS A 120 1.10 6.52 -15.55
C CYS A 120 2.52 6.38 -16.09
N SER A 121 3.04 5.17 -16.17
CA SER A 121 4.36 4.88 -16.78
C SER A 121 4.37 5.25 -18.27
N ASP A 122 3.34 4.88 -19.03
CA ASP A 122 3.21 5.25 -20.43
C ASP A 122 3.17 6.79 -20.62
N LEU A 123 2.45 7.49 -19.72
CA LEU A 123 2.39 8.95 -19.71
C LEU A 123 3.76 9.58 -19.46
N GLU A 124 4.48 9.10 -18.47
CA GLU A 124 5.82 9.58 -18.12
C GLU A 124 6.82 9.33 -19.24
N LEU A 125 6.75 8.15 -19.87
CA LEU A 125 7.53 7.80 -21.04
C LEU A 125 7.32 8.77 -22.21
N GLU A 126 6.08 9.11 -22.50
CA GLU A 126 5.77 10.05 -23.56
C GLU A 126 6.37 11.44 -23.29
N ILE A 127 6.32 11.87 -22.00
CA ILE A 127 6.94 13.12 -21.55
C ILE A 127 8.49 13.05 -21.66
N LEU A 128 9.09 11.92 -21.29
CA LEU A 128 10.53 11.68 -21.38
C LEU A 128 11.06 11.73 -22.82
N LYS A 129 10.26 11.23 -23.79
CA LYS A 129 10.60 11.23 -25.22
C LYS A 129 10.56 12.61 -25.87
N LEU A 130 10.01 13.63 -25.18
CA LEU A 130 10.03 15.01 -25.68
C LEU A 130 11.43 15.50 -26.03
N SER A 131 11.54 16.22 -27.16
CA SER A 131 12.77 16.96 -27.51
C SER A 131 13.03 18.08 -26.48
N ASN A 132 14.28 18.53 -26.36
CA ASN A 132 14.61 19.67 -25.49
C ASN A 132 13.83 20.95 -25.91
N LYS A 133 13.56 21.12 -27.19
CA LYS A 133 12.83 22.25 -27.76
C LYS A 133 11.35 22.20 -27.30
N ASP A 134 10.71 21.03 -27.46
CA ASP A 134 9.30 20.86 -27.10
C ASP A 134 9.08 20.93 -25.59
N TYR A 135 9.98 20.33 -24.82
CA TYR A 135 9.96 20.44 -23.36
C TYR A 135 10.05 21.90 -22.89
N LYS A 136 11.01 22.69 -23.46
CA LYS A 136 11.14 24.11 -23.14
C LYS A 136 9.85 24.88 -23.48
N LYS A 137 9.21 24.57 -24.63
CA LYS A 137 7.95 25.18 -25.03
C LYS A 137 6.82 24.88 -24.04
N ILE A 138 6.74 23.66 -23.54
CA ILE A 138 5.74 23.26 -22.54
C ILE A 138 5.99 23.99 -21.22
N ILE A 139 7.23 23.98 -20.72
CA ILE A 139 7.55 24.58 -19.42
C ILE A 139 7.49 26.11 -19.43
N SER A 140 7.59 26.75 -20.61
CA SER A 140 7.39 28.20 -20.76
C SER A 140 5.93 28.64 -20.58
N ASN A 141 4.97 27.71 -20.66
CA ASN A 141 3.59 27.99 -20.31
C ASN A 141 3.46 28.20 -18.80
N LYS A 142 3.17 29.44 -18.39
CA LYS A 142 3.14 29.84 -16.97
C LYS A 142 2.21 28.98 -16.12
N ASN A 143 1.04 28.59 -16.64
CA ASN A 143 0.06 27.80 -15.91
C ASN A 143 0.53 26.38 -15.67
N ILE A 144 1.10 25.73 -16.70
CA ILE A 144 1.67 24.38 -16.60
C ILE A 144 2.87 24.38 -15.66
N ASN A 145 3.79 25.35 -15.84
CA ASN A 145 4.98 25.42 -15.00
C ASN A 145 4.64 25.65 -13.52
N ARG A 146 3.66 26.52 -13.24
CA ARG A 146 3.22 26.76 -11.86
C ARG A 146 2.61 25.51 -11.22
N LYS A 147 1.76 24.78 -11.95
CA LYS A 147 1.04 23.62 -11.38
C LYS A 147 1.83 22.33 -11.44
N TYR A 148 2.50 22.05 -12.54
CA TYR A 148 3.14 20.77 -12.82
C TYR A 148 4.66 20.86 -13.04
N GLY A 149 5.23 22.05 -12.93
CA GLY A 149 6.63 22.27 -13.26
C GLY A 149 7.61 21.43 -12.43
N ALA A 150 7.35 21.23 -11.15
CA ALA A 150 8.17 20.37 -10.31
C ALA A 150 8.14 18.91 -10.81
N TYR A 151 6.96 18.36 -11.02
CA TYR A 151 6.76 17.00 -11.53
C TYR A 151 7.43 16.78 -12.90
N LEU A 152 7.24 17.70 -13.84
CA LEU A 152 7.85 17.63 -15.16
C LEU A 152 9.38 17.71 -15.12
N ARG A 153 9.95 18.51 -14.21
CA ARG A 153 11.41 18.57 -13.97
C ARG A 153 11.95 17.27 -13.39
N ASP A 154 11.21 16.65 -12.47
CA ASP A 154 11.60 15.36 -11.88
C ASP A 154 11.62 14.26 -12.92
N ILE A 155 10.56 14.13 -13.74
CA ILE A 155 10.58 13.20 -14.87
C ILE A 155 11.80 13.45 -15.76
N ARG A 156 12.07 14.71 -16.13
CA ARG A 156 13.18 15.05 -17.00
C ARG A 156 14.55 14.74 -16.40
N ARG A 157 14.72 14.93 -15.10
CA ARG A 157 15.94 14.58 -14.36
C ARG A 157 16.20 13.08 -14.42
N ASN A 158 15.15 12.26 -14.32
CA ASN A 158 15.26 10.82 -14.34
C ASN A 158 15.53 10.24 -15.73
N LYS A 159 15.51 11.05 -16.79
CA LYS A 159 15.75 10.60 -18.17
C LYS A 159 17.08 9.85 -18.35
N VAL A 160 18.11 10.22 -17.61
CA VAL A 160 19.44 9.58 -17.68
C VAL A 160 19.46 8.18 -17.03
N HIS A 161 18.48 7.86 -16.20
CA HIS A 161 18.33 6.58 -15.52
C HIS A 161 17.33 5.66 -16.22
N TYR A 162 16.67 6.15 -17.26
CA TYR A 162 15.68 5.39 -17.99
C TYR A 162 16.37 4.46 -19.00
N LEU A 163 16.02 3.19 -18.94
CA LEU A 163 16.52 2.17 -19.86
C LEU A 163 15.74 2.21 -21.20
N ASP A 164 16.08 1.33 -22.12
CA ASP A 164 15.25 1.13 -23.31
C ASP A 164 13.89 0.47 -22.96
N ASP A 165 12.91 0.63 -23.87
CA ASP A 165 11.53 0.19 -23.64
C ASP A 165 11.44 -1.33 -23.32
N LYS A 166 12.33 -2.17 -23.85
CA LYS A 166 12.34 -3.62 -23.61
C LYS A 166 12.87 -3.94 -22.21
N SER A 167 13.92 -3.27 -21.79
CA SER A 167 14.51 -3.43 -20.47
C SER A 167 13.55 -2.98 -19.37
N GLU A 168 12.83 -1.87 -19.58
CA GLU A 168 11.80 -1.40 -18.65
C GLU A 168 10.60 -2.37 -18.56
N ASP A 169 10.16 -2.96 -19.68
CA ASP A 169 9.10 -3.99 -19.67
C ASP A 169 9.53 -5.22 -18.88
N ILE A 170 10.78 -5.67 -19.04
CA ILE A 170 11.33 -6.79 -18.25
C ILE A 170 11.37 -6.44 -16.77
N LEU A 171 11.90 -5.28 -16.40
CA LEU A 171 11.97 -4.82 -15.01
C LEU A 171 10.57 -4.72 -14.36
N SER A 172 9.59 -4.20 -15.10
CA SER A 172 8.21 -4.14 -14.64
C SER A 172 7.63 -5.52 -14.33
N LYS A 173 7.92 -6.53 -15.16
CA LYS A 173 7.50 -7.92 -14.93
C LYS A 173 8.21 -8.56 -13.74
N VAL A 174 9.49 -8.27 -13.54
CA VAL A 174 10.27 -8.77 -12.41
C VAL A 174 9.87 -8.11 -11.09
N SER A 175 9.39 -6.86 -11.12
CA SER A 175 9.02 -6.14 -9.89
C SER A 175 7.91 -6.83 -9.08
N SER A 176 7.01 -7.56 -9.74
CA SER A 176 5.97 -8.35 -9.07
C SER A 176 6.55 -9.53 -8.27
N ILE A 177 7.67 -10.09 -8.74
CA ILE A 177 8.37 -11.21 -8.09
C ILE A 177 9.19 -10.70 -6.90
N SER A 178 9.73 -9.50 -6.99
CA SER A 178 10.59 -8.92 -5.94
C SER A 178 9.88 -8.71 -4.60
N SER A 179 8.55 -8.64 -4.59
CA SER A 179 7.75 -8.51 -3.37
C SER A 179 7.44 -9.85 -2.67
N LEU A 180 7.65 -10.99 -3.34
CA LEU A 180 7.32 -12.31 -2.80
C LEU A 180 8.05 -12.65 -1.49
N PRO A 181 9.37 -12.40 -1.34
CA PRO A 181 10.05 -12.65 -0.07
C PRO A 181 9.42 -11.90 1.10
N SER A 182 9.08 -10.63 0.90
CA SER A 182 8.41 -9.82 1.93
C SER A 182 7.01 -10.35 2.26
N GLN A 183 6.24 -10.78 1.26
CA GLN A 183 4.91 -11.35 1.48
C GLN A 183 4.99 -12.68 2.25
N VAL A 184 5.92 -13.56 1.89
CA VAL A 184 6.11 -14.83 2.60
C VAL A 184 6.57 -14.58 4.04
N TYR A 185 7.48 -13.62 4.25
CA TYR A 185 7.91 -13.23 5.60
C TYR A 185 6.76 -12.68 6.44
N GLU A 186 5.88 -11.86 5.85
CA GLU A 186 4.68 -11.34 6.52
C GLU A 186 3.70 -12.47 6.93
N LEU A 187 3.49 -13.46 6.05
CA LEU A 187 2.66 -14.62 6.36
C LEU A 187 3.29 -15.43 7.49
N PHE A 188 4.56 -15.72 7.40
CA PHE A 188 5.33 -16.41 8.44
C PHE A 188 5.21 -15.69 9.79
N ARG A 189 5.46 -14.40 9.82
CA ARG A 189 5.45 -13.61 11.05
C ARG A 189 4.06 -13.47 11.68
N ASN A 190 3.00 -13.45 10.87
CA ASN A 190 1.65 -13.17 11.36
C ASN A 190 0.77 -14.41 11.49
N MET A 191 1.02 -15.48 10.72
CA MET A 191 0.15 -16.66 10.67
C MET A 191 0.82 -17.93 11.20
N ASP A 192 2.11 -18.13 10.92
CA ASP A 192 2.84 -19.34 11.34
C ASP A 192 3.52 -19.19 12.71
N ARG A 193 3.35 -18.03 13.33
CA ARG A 193 3.93 -17.73 14.62
C ARG A 193 3.34 -18.64 15.70
N LYS A 194 4.19 -19.35 16.42
CA LYS A 194 3.81 -20.31 17.45
C LYS A 194 3.60 -19.70 18.84
N THR A 195 3.99 -18.45 19.03
CA THR A 195 3.76 -17.75 20.29
C THR A 195 2.32 -17.22 20.38
N ASN A 196 1.72 -17.29 21.57
CA ASN A 196 0.41 -16.70 21.83
C ASN A 196 0.46 -15.16 22.03
N LEU A 197 1.67 -14.59 22.10
CA LEU A 197 1.85 -13.14 22.27
C LEU A 197 1.68 -12.41 20.93
N THR A 198 0.90 -11.37 20.93
CA THR A 198 0.93 -10.40 19.81
C THR A 198 2.28 -9.67 19.78
N PRO A 199 2.67 -9.06 18.64
CA PRO A 199 3.90 -8.27 18.59
C PRO A 199 4.00 -7.17 19.66
N ALA A 200 2.89 -6.55 20.01
CA ALA A 200 2.84 -5.53 21.05
C ALA A 200 3.03 -6.13 22.46
N GLN A 201 2.39 -7.27 22.74
CA GLN A 201 2.58 -7.99 24.00
C GLN A 201 4.02 -8.50 24.13
N TYR A 202 4.60 -9.05 23.06
CA TYR A 202 6.00 -9.46 23.05
C TYR A 202 6.94 -8.30 23.40
N ALA A 203 6.75 -7.13 22.78
CA ALA A 203 7.53 -5.94 23.12
C ALA A 203 7.36 -5.54 24.60
N SER A 204 6.13 -5.59 25.13
CA SER A 204 5.85 -5.31 26.54
C SER A 204 6.52 -6.31 27.48
N GLU A 205 6.51 -7.61 27.14
CA GLU A 205 7.15 -8.66 27.96
C GLU A 205 8.68 -8.50 28.00
N LEU A 206 9.29 -8.02 26.90
CA LEU A 206 10.72 -7.72 26.88
C LEU A 206 11.13 -6.55 27.78
N GLU A 207 10.19 -5.67 28.14
CA GLU A 207 10.38 -4.56 29.07
C GLU A 207 10.03 -4.92 30.53
N SER A 208 9.55 -6.15 30.78
CA SER A 208 9.23 -6.63 32.13
C SER A 208 10.41 -6.46 33.08
N SER A 209 10.16 -6.04 34.31
CA SER A 209 11.17 -6.01 35.37
C SER A 209 11.66 -7.41 35.74
N ASP A 210 10.84 -8.44 35.56
CA ASP A 210 11.19 -9.83 35.78
C ASP A 210 12.03 -10.40 34.63
N ARG A 211 13.23 -10.89 34.97
CA ARG A 211 14.17 -11.48 34.01
C ARG A 211 13.63 -12.76 33.38
N GLU A 212 12.92 -13.60 34.14
CA GLU A 212 12.43 -14.88 33.61
C GLU A 212 11.28 -14.66 32.63
N ASN A 213 10.43 -13.65 32.83
CA ASN A 213 9.42 -13.25 31.85
C ASN A 213 10.07 -12.79 30.52
N ARG A 214 11.08 -11.91 30.61
CA ARG A 214 11.82 -11.49 29.41
C ARG A 214 12.45 -12.66 28.67
N LYS A 215 13.10 -13.57 29.42
CA LYS A 215 13.74 -14.76 28.85
C LYS A 215 12.73 -15.68 28.16
N LYS A 216 11.59 -15.94 28.81
CA LYS A 216 10.53 -16.78 28.27
C LYS A 216 9.96 -16.17 26.97
N ALA A 217 9.63 -14.88 26.98
CA ALA A 217 9.12 -14.19 25.78
C ALA A 217 10.11 -14.30 24.61
N TYR A 218 11.41 -14.09 24.87
CA TYR A 218 12.46 -14.22 23.86
C TYR A 218 12.58 -15.65 23.34
N GLN A 219 12.54 -16.66 24.20
CA GLN A 219 12.62 -18.06 23.81
C GLN A 219 11.40 -18.49 22.98
N ASP A 220 10.19 -18.10 23.39
CA ASP A 220 8.95 -18.40 22.68
C ASP A 220 8.95 -17.80 21.26
N GLU A 221 9.50 -16.60 21.10
CA GLU A 221 9.66 -15.99 19.77
C GLU A 221 10.69 -16.76 18.91
N LEU A 222 11.83 -17.14 19.47
CA LEU A 222 12.89 -17.86 18.75
C LEU A 222 12.47 -19.26 18.29
N ILE A 223 11.58 -19.94 18.99
CA ILE A 223 11.07 -21.26 18.59
C ILE A 223 10.48 -21.19 17.19
N THR A 224 9.70 -20.14 16.89
CA THR A 224 9.09 -19.95 15.59
C THR A 224 10.15 -19.86 14.47
N TYR A 225 11.23 -19.14 14.71
CA TYR A 225 12.33 -19.00 13.74
C TYR A 225 13.13 -20.30 13.59
N ASN A 226 13.45 -20.97 14.69
CA ASN A 226 14.21 -22.22 14.67
C ASN A 226 13.47 -23.34 13.95
N ASP A 227 12.16 -23.46 14.17
CA ASP A 227 11.35 -24.50 13.53
C ASP A 227 11.16 -24.27 12.02
N ASN A 228 11.42 -23.06 11.54
CA ASN A 228 11.25 -22.65 10.14
C ASN A 228 12.57 -22.16 9.51
N ILE A 229 13.72 -22.54 10.07
CA ILE A 229 15.03 -22.01 9.68
C ILE A 229 15.32 -22.19 8.19
N ASN A 230 14.94 -23.32 7.59
CA ASN A 230 15.16 -23.59 6.17
C ASN A 230 14.29 -22.69 5.27
N THR A 231 13.06 -22.41 5.68
CA THR A 231 12.17 -21.49 4.96
C THR A 231 12.73 -20.08 4.98
N ILE A 232 13.21 -19.64 6.15
CA ILE A 232 13.81 -18.30 6.31
C ILE A 232 15.12 -18.20 5.53
N ALA A 233 15.97 -19.22 5.59
CA ALA A 233 17.19 -19.27 4.80
C ALA A 233 16.90 -19.15 3.29
N GLY A 234 15.88 -19.85 2.80
CA GLY A 234 15.46 -19.78 1.40
C GLY A 234 14.84 -18.42 0.98
N LEU A 235 14.38 -17.60 1.93
CA LEU A 235 13.90 -16.25 1.63
C LEU A 235 15.04 -15.21 1.51
N ILE A 236 16.20 -15.50 2.08
CA ILE A 236 17.36 -14.59 2.13
C ILE A 236 18.32 -14.86 0.95
N THR A 237 18.29 -16.07 0.39
CA THR A 237 19.11 -16.46 -0.78
C THR A 237 18.44 -16.11 -2.09
#